data_6c6e16be3fb79f16638fc27a78342de9
#
_entry.id   6c6e16be3fb79f16638fc27a78342de9
#
_cell.length_a   1.000
_cell.length_b   1.000
_cell.length_c   1.000
_cell.angle_alpha   90.00
_cell.angle_beta   90.00
_cell.angle_gamma   90.00
#
_symmetry.space_group_name_H-M   'P 1'
#
loop_
_entity.id
_entity.type
_entity.pdbx_description
1 polymer ?
#
loop_
_entity_poly.entity_id
_entity_poly.type
_entity_poly.pdbx_seq_one_letter_code
_entity_poly.pdbx_strand_id
1 'polypeptide(L)'
;MNGAHKQSIEEQEKAKFSFSGATLYGINAVIGSGIFLLPQKIYSGLGPASLAVMFGVAILVMLLSACLAETAGYFDKNGGAMQYSKAAFGDFVGFNVGILGWAVTVIAWAAMLAGFAKIFIITFPAFEGYNLPISIGMLILLSLMNIAGLKTSKMFTLTATVAKLIPIVLFSLFAIFFISGGVSKGNFTPFLQLESGTSLFSSISSTAVYIFYGFIGFETMSIVAGEMRNPEKNVPRAILGSISIVSVLYMLIIAGTIAMLGGRIMQTGAPVQDAFVEMIGPIGAPLVSYGALISIAGLNIGESIMVPRFGAALADEKLLPEGLGKTNSKNAPVIAIIISGIFAFLLLLSGSFESLATFSVVFRFFQYIPTALAAIKLRKMYPDKKVTFRVPFGPVIPVLAVVVSILMIAGDNLMNFVWGAIGLVIASGLYFVFHGDKLHKSKALPH
;
A
#
# COMPACT_ATOMS: atom_id res chain seq x y z
N MET A 1 4.96 -44.98 -13.15
CA MET A 1 5.44 -43.59 -12.97
C MET A 1 4.42 -42.48 -13.28
N ASN A 2 3.35 -42.74 -14.04
CA ASN A 2 2.37 -41.70 -14.43
C ASN A 2 1.35 -41.28 -13.35
N GLY A 3 1.05 -42.12 -12.35
CA GLY A 3 0.02 -41.80 -11.34
C GLY A 3 0.48 -40.79 -10.29
N ALA A 4 1.69 -40.94 -9.75
CA ALA A 4 2.24 -40.04 -8.73
C ALA A 4 2.53 -38.65 -9.30
N HIS A 5 2.95 -38.55 -10.56
CA HIS A 5 3.18 -37.26 -11.23
C HIS A 5 1.86 -36.51 -11.51
N LYS A 6 0.81 -37.26 -11.86
CA LYS A 6 -0.53 -36.69 -12.08
C LYS A 6 -1.17 -36.22 -10.79
N GLN A 7 -1.01 -36.96 -9.68
CA GLN A 7 -1.46 -36.54 -8.35
C GLN A 7 -0.71 -35.29 -7.85
N SER A 8 0.61 -35.18 -8.06
CA SER A 8 1.39 -34.02 -7.66
C SER A 8 0.99 -32.76 -8.44
N ILE A 9 0.64 -32.87 -9.72
CA ILE A 9 0.15 -31.77 -10.55
C ILE A 9 -1.26 -31.34 -10.09
N GLU A 10 -2.15 -32.29 -9.82
CA GLU A 10 -3.50 -31.97 -9.30
C GLU A 10 -3.47 -31.35 -7.91
N GLU A 11 -2.55 -31.74 -7.04
CA GLU A 11 -2.34 -31.10 -5.72
C GLU A 11 -1.77 -29.70 -5.85
N GLN A 12 -0.81 -29.48 -6.76
CA GLN A 12 -0.28 -28.14 -7.06
C GLN A 12 -1.37 -27.23 -7.66
N GLU A 13 -2.20 -27.71 -8.56
CA GLU A 13 -3.33 -26.95 -9.10
C GLU A 13 -4.41 -26.64 -8.05
N LYS A 14 -4.65 -27.55 -7.09
CA LYS A 14 -5.56 -27.30 -5.96
C LYS A 14 -5.03 -26.27 -4.99
N ALA A 15 -3.71 -26.15 -4.86
CA ALA A 15 -3.06 -25.15 -4.00
C ALA A 15 -3.14 -23.72 -4.58
N LYS A 16 -3.38 -23.56 -5.89
CA LYS A 16 -3.48 -22.27 -6.56
C LYS A 16 -4.75 -21.51 -6.17
N PHE A 17 -4.63 -20.19 -6.08
CA PHE A 17 -5.76 -19.31 -5.79
C PHE A 17 -6.87 -19.42 -6.85
N SER A 18 -8.11 -19.57 -6.39
CA SER A 18 -9.28 -19.35 -7.24
C SER A 18 -9.47 -17.85 -7.50
N PHE A 19 -10.30 -17.49 -8.48
CA PHE A 19 -10.66 -16.09 -8.74
C PHE A 19 -11.18 -15.38 -7.48
N SER A 20 -12.14 -15.99 -6.77
CA SER A 20 -12.70 -15.42 -5.54
C SER A 20 -11.66 -15.31 -4.42
N GLY A 21 -10.81 -16.34 -4.26
CA GLY A 21 -9.73 -16.30 -3.27
C GLY A 21 -8.73 -15.18 -3.53
N ALA A 22 -8.32 -14.99 -4.78
CA ALA A 22 -7.41 -13.90 -5.15
C ALA A 22 -8.08 -12.52 -5.01
N THR A 23 -9.36 -12.39 -5.37
CA THR A 23 -10.11 -11.13 -5.18
C THR A 23 -10.22 -10.78 -3.70
N LEU A 24 -10.57 -11.74 -2.83
CA LEU A 24 -10.61 -11.53 -1.39
C LEU A 24 -9.22 -11.19 -0.81
N TYR A 25 -8.18 -11.84 -1.31
CA TYR A 25 -6.81 -11.50 -0.93
C TYR A 25 -6.46 -10.06 -1.30
N GLY A 26 -6.81 -9.61 -2.52
CA GLY A 26 -6.62 -8.23 -2.96
C GLY A 26 -7.39 -7.22 -2.11
N ILE A 27 -8.66 -7.49 -1.81
CA ILE A 27 -9.47 -6.65 -0.91
C ILE A 27 -8.80 -6.56 0.47
N ASN A 28 -8.36 -7.71 1.00
CA ASN A 28 -7.68 -7.75 2.29
C ASN A 28 -6.38 -6.97 2.30
N ALA A 29 -5.59 -7.04 1.24
CA ALA A 29 -4.31 -6.37 1.14
C ALA A 29 -4.45 -4.83 1.05
N VAL A 30 -5.48 -4.36 0.36
CA VAL A 30 -5.74 -2.92 0.16
C VAL A 30 -6.39 -2.28 1.39
N ILE A 31 -7.34 -2.93 2.04
CA ILE A 31 -8.04 -2.34 3.20
C ILE A 31 -7.12 -2.29 4.41
N GLY A 32 -6.60 -1.10 4.71
CA GLY A 32 -5.68 -0.79 5.79
C GLY A 32 -6.21 0.22 6.80
N SER A 33 -5.29 0.98 7.40
CA SER A 33 -5.60 2.04 8.36
C SER A 33 -6.21 3.29 7.73
N GLY A 34 -5.94 3.53 6.44
CA GLY A 34 -6.29 4.78 5.76
C GLY A 34 -7.77 5.12 5.81
N ILE A 35 -8.66 4.13 5.55
CA ILE A 35 -10.10 4.39 5.51
C ILE A 35 -10.69 4.78 6.87
N PHE A 36 -10.08 4.39 7.96
CA PHE A 36 -10.53 4.75 9.30
C PHE A 36 -9.96 6.09 9.78
N LEU A 37 -8.75 6.45 9.37
CA LEU A 37 -7.98 7.56 9.94
C LEU A 37 -7.90 8.80 9.03
N LEU A 38 -8.10 8.65 7.71
CA LEU A 38 -7.91 9.75 6.77
C LEU A 38 -9.19 10.50 6.32
N PRO A 39 -10.44 10.08 6.63
CA PRO A 39 -11.62 10.79 6.13
C PRO A 39 -11.64 12.27 6.47
N GLN A 40 -11.15 12.68 7.65
CA GLN A 40 -11.01 14.10 8.04
C GLN A 40 -10.05 14.84 7.09
N LYS A 41 -8.87 14.26 6.80
CA LYS A 41 -7.87 14.86 5.90
C LYS A 41 -8.34 14.87 4.44
N ILE A 42 -9.06 13.85 4.02
CA ILE A 42 -9.66 13.78 2.68
C ILE A 42 -10.71 14.87 2.52
N TYR A 43 -11.58 15.07 3.53
CA TYR A 43 -12.60 16.11 3.51
C TYR A 43 -12.01 17.52 3.60
N SER A 44 -10.97 17.74 4.41
CA SER A 44 -10.39 19.06 4.65
C SER A 44 -9.87 19.76 3.40
N GLY A 45 -9.39 18.99 2.40
CA GLY A 45 -8.81 19.55 1.17
C GLY A 45 -9.85 20.11 0.20
N LEU A 46 -11.01 19.46 0.07
CA LEU A 46 -11.98 19.75 -1.00
C LEU A 46 -13.45 19.66 -0.56
N GLY A 47 -13.71 19.32 0.70
CA GLY A 47 -15.06 19.03 1.15
C GLY A 47 -15.67 17.82 0.43
N PRO A 48 -16.97 17.86 0.09
CA PRO A 48 -17.65 16.77 -0.64
C PRO A 48 -17.05 16.46 -2.02
N ALA A 49 -16.35 17.41 -2.68
CA ALA A 49 -15.70 17.19 -3.95
C ALA A 49 -14.55 16.16 -3.89
N SER A 50 -14.07 15.83 -2.69
CA SER A 50 -13.13 14.73 -2.46
C SER A 50 -13.61 13.37 -3.00
N LEU A 51 -14.93 13.16 -3.11
CA LEU A 51 -15.50 11.96 -3.73
C LEU A 51 -15.14 11.84 -5.22
N ALA A 52 -15.10 12.97 -5.96
CA ALA A 52 -14.68 12.97 -7.36
C ALA A 52 -13.19 12.64 -7.50
N VAL A 53 -12.36 13.17 -6.59
CA VAL A 53 -10.93 12.85 -6.54
C VAL A 53 -10.73 11.37 -6.20
N MET A 54 -11.51 10.81 -5.28
CA MET A 54 -11.46 9.39 -4.94
C MET A 54 -11.74 8.49 -6.15
N PHE A 55 -12.73 8.86 -6.97
CA PHE A 55 -12.99 8.15 -8.21
C PHE A 55 -11.81 8.22 -9.19
N GLY A 56 -11.20 9.39 -9.34
CA GLY A 56 -10.00 9.58 -10.17
C GLY A 56 -8.80 8.75 -9.68
N VAL A 57 -8.56 8.73 -8.37
CA VAL A 57 -7.48 7.92 -7.75
C VAL A 57 -7.75 6.43 -7.93
N ALA A 58 -8.99 5.97 -7.79
CA ALA A 58 -9.36 4.57 -8.05
C ALA A 58 -8.99 4.14 -9.48
N ILE A 59 -9.27 5.01 -10.47
CA ILE A 59 -8.86 4.76 -11.86
C ILE A 59 -7.34 4.69 -11.96
N LEU A 60 -6.60 5.64 -11.37
CA LEU A 60 -5.13 5.62 -11.38
C LEU A 60 -4.57 4.32 -10.79
N VAL A 61 -5.11 3.87 -9.66
CA VAL A 61 -4.72 2.62 -9.02
C VAL A 61 -4.98 1.42 -9.95
N MET A 62 -6.11 1.38 -10.64
CA MET A 62 -6.41 0.35 -11.65
C MET A 62 -5.39 0.35 -12.79
N LEU A 63 -5.03 1.52 -13.31
CA LEU A 63 -4.03 1.65 -14.37
C LEU A 63 -2.65 1.17 -13.93
N LEU A 64 -2.20 1.57 -12.74
CA LEU A 64 -0.93 1.14 -12.16
C LEU A 64 -0.91 -0.36 -11.88
N SER A 65 -1.98 -0.90 -11.30
CA SER A 65 -2.11 -2.34 -11.03
C SER A 65 -2.07 -3.16 -12.31
N ALA A 66 -2.71 -2.68 -13.38
CA ALA A 66 -2.68 -3.33 -14.68
C ALA A 66 -1.25 -3.36 -15.25
N CYS A 67 -0.49 -2.26 -15.15
CA CYS A 67 0.91 -2.20 -15.57
C CYS A 67 1.79 -3.18 -14.78
N LEU A 68 1.60 -3.26 -13.45
CA LEU A 68 2.30 -4.20 -12.59
C LEU A 68 1.98 -5.66 -12.95
N ALA A 69 0.70 -5.98 -13.19
CA ALA A 69 0.28 -7.32 -13.59
C ALA A 69 0.89 -7.75 -14.92
N GLU A 70 0.98 -6.84 -15.89
CA GLU A 70 1.64 -7.14 -17.17
C GLU A 70 3.15 -7.37 -16.98
N THR A 71 3.84 -6.49 -16.25
CA THR A 71 5.27 -6.64 -16.01
C THR A 71 5.59 -7.94 -15.27
N ALA A 72 4.76 -8.33 -14.29
CA ALA A 72 4.91 -9.61 -13.60
C ALA A 72 4.84 -10.81 -14.57
N GLY A 73 4.01 -10.74 -15.60
CA GLY A 73 3.86 -11.80 -16.60
C GLY A 73 5.11 -12.08 -17.45
N TYR A 74 6.10 -11.21 -17.45
CA TYR A 74 7.39 -11.42 -18.12
C TYR A 74 8.39 -12.25 -17.31
N PHE A 75 8.09 -12.57 -16.05
CA PHE A 75 9.02 -13.25 -15.16
C PHE A 75 8.41 -14.50 -14.54
N ASP A 76 9.20 -15.57 -14.47
CA ASP A 76 8.78 -16.84 -13.88
C ASP A 76 8.93 -16.85 -12.34
N LYS A 77 9.67 -15.89 -11.80
CA LYS A 77 9.89 -15.72 -10.36
C LYS A 77 9.30 -14.40 -9.88
N ASN A 78 8.72 -14.43 -8.70
CA ASN A 78 8.24 -13.21 -8.03
C ASN A 78 9.41 -12.33 -7.62
N GLY A 79 9.66 -11.24 -8.37
CA GLY A 79 10.76 -10.32 -8.11
C GLY A 79 10.36 -8.88 -7.87
N GLY A 80 9.07 -8.60 -8.09
CA GLY A 80 8.49 -7.28 -7.87
C GLY A 80 9.11 -6.16 -8.72
N ALA A 81 8.79 -4.93 -8.37
CA ALA A 81 9.17 -3.71 -9.09
C ALA A 81 10.68 -3.60 -9.37
N MET A 82 11.52 -4.09 -8.44
CA MET A 82 12.98 -4.07 -8.60
C MET A 82 13.44 -4.90 -9.80
N GLN A 83 13.01 -6.16 -9.90
CA GLN A 83 13.43 -7.05 -11.00
C GLN A 83 12.89 -6.56 -12.34
N TYR A 84 11.64 -6.05 -12.38
CA TYR A 84 11.06 -5.52 -13.59
C TYR A 84 11.82 -4.29 -14.09
N SER A 85 12.17 -3.39 -13.19
CA SER A 85 12.94 -2.18 -13.50
C SER A 85 14.38 -2.51 -13.88
N LYS A 86 15.03 -3.48 -13.21
CA LYS A 86 16.37 -3.96 -13.54
C LYS A 86 16.41 -4.56 -14.94
N ALA A 87 15.47 -5.43 -15.29
CA ALA A 87 15.40 -6.05 -16.60
C ALA A 87 15.14 -5.03 -17.71
N ALA A 88 14.31 -4.02 -17.45
CA ALA A 88 14.00 -3.00 -18.42
C ALA A 88 15.10 -1.94 -18.58
N PHE A 89 15.70 -1.45 -17.48
CA PHE A 89 16.53 -0.24 -17.45
C PHE A 89 17.97 -0.48 -16.93
N GLY A 90 18.30 -1.71 -16.53
CA GLY A 90 19.64 -2.07 -16.04
C GLY A 90 19.79 -1.97 -14.52
N ASP A 91 20.98 -2.35 -14.06
CA ASP A 91 21.28 -2.55 -12.64
C ASP A 91 21.12 -1.28 -11.80
N PHE A 92 21.50 -0.12 -12.31
CA PHE A 92 21.37 1.15 -11.59
C PHE A 92 19.92 1.48 -11.23
N VAL A 93 19.00 1.39 -12.20
CA VAL A 93 17.58 1.67 -11.96
C VAL A 93 16.97 0.60 -11.06
N GLY A 94 17.28 -0.67 -11.32
CA GLY A 94 16.83 -1.78 -10.48
C GLY A 94 17.26 -1.64 -9.02
N PHE A 95 18.52 -1.26 -8.78
CA PHE A 95 19.04 -1.01 -7.44
C PHE A 95 18.29 0.12 -6.73
N ASN A 96 18.13 1.28 -7.38
CA ASN A 96 17.41 2.41 -6.80
C ASN A 96 15.95 2.05 -6.47
N VAL A 97 15.26 1.36 -7.38
CA VAL A 97 13.88 0.88 -7.15
C VAL A 97 13.84 -0.11 -5.98
N GLY A 98 14.83 -0.99 -5.83
CA GLY A 98 14.93 -1.93 -4.72
C GLY A 98 15.13 -1.24 -3.37
N ILE A 99 16.12 -0.34 -3.27
CA ILE A 99 16.44 0.39 -2.03
C ILE A 99 15.26 1.29 -1.61
N LEU A 100 14.72 2.08 -2.54
CA LEU A 100 13.55 2.93 -2.26
C LEU A 100 12.34 2.08 -1.92
N GLY A 101 12.21 0.89 -2.52
CA GLY A 101 11.20 -0.09 -2.19
C GLY A 101 11.27 -0.56 -0.75
N TRP A 102 12.45 -0.90 -0.26
CA TRP A 102 12.63 -1.26 1.14
C TRP A 102 12.34 -0.06 2.05
N ALA A 103 12.90 1.11 1.72
CA ALA A 103 12.65 2.33 2.50
C ALA A 103 11.15 2.63 2.63
N VAL A 104 10.38 2.54 1.53
CA VAL A 104 8.94 2.80 1.57
C VAL A 104 8.16 1.78 2.39
N THR A 105 8.59 0.51 2.40
CA THR A 105 7.94 -0.48 3.28
C THR A 105 8.18 -0.17 4.76
N VAL A 106 9.38 0.31 5.12
CA VAL A 106 9.68 0.78 6.50
C VAL A 106 8.83 2.01 6.85
N ILE A 107 8.70 2.99 5.95
CA ILE A 107 7.87 4.19 6.16
C ILE A 107 6.41 3.79 6.36
N ALA A 108 5.89 2.90 5.51
CA ALA A 108 4.51 2.40 5.61
C ALA A 108 4.27 1.65 6.92
N TRP A 109 5.24 0.84 7.36
CA TRP A 109 5.15 0.15 8.65
C TRP A 109 5.14 1.14 9.82
N ALA A 110 6.01 2.15 9.82
CA ALA A 110 5.99 3.21 10.83
C ALA A 110 4.64 3.97 10.83
N ALA A 111 4.07 4.27 9.66
CA ALA A 111 2.72 4.85 9.55
C ALA A 111 1.65 3.95 10.17
N MET A 112 1.70 2.63 9.92
CA MET A 112 0.74 1.67 10.50
C MET A 112 0.88 1.55 12.02
N LEU A 113 2.12 1.61 12.56
CA LEU A 113 2.37 1.63 14.00
C LEU A 113 1.77 2.90 14.64
N ALA A 114 2.00 4.07 14.04
CA ALA A 114 1.41 5.33 14.49
C ALA A 114 -0.13 5.32 14.37
N GLY A 115 -0.64 4.74 13.28
CA GLY A 115 -2.08 4.56 13.05
C GLY A 115 -2.72 3.64 14.09
N PHE A 116 -2.05 2.57 14.48
CA PHE A 116 -2.51 1.69 15.57
C PHE A 116 -2.63 2.45 16.88
N ALA A 117 -1.58 3.19 17.27
CA ALA A 117 -1.59 3.98 18.50
C ALA A 117 -2.72 5.03 18.51
N LYS A 118 -2.96 5.69 17.37
CA LYS A 118 -4.04 6.67 17.22
C LYS A 118 -5.42 6.03 17.45
N ILE A 119 -5.73 4.90 16.80
CA ILE A 119 -7.00 4.19 17.01
C ILE A 119 -7.09 3.61 18.43
N PHE A 120 -5.97 3.12 18.98
CA PHE A 120 -5.93 2.61 20.35
C PHE A 120 -6.35 3.68 21.36
N ILE A 121 -5.83 4.90 21.24
CA ILE A 121 -6.19 6.03 22.13
C ILE A 121 -7.63 6.48 21.93
N ILE A 122 -8.12 6.52 20.67
CA ILE A 122 -9.54 6.79 20.38
C ILE A 122 -10.44 5.76 21.09
N THR A 123 -10.02 4.49 21.11
CA THR A 123 -10.78 3.41 21.73
C THR A 123 -10.65 3.43 23.27
N PHE A 124 -9.48 3.79 23.78
CA PHE A 124 -9.13 3.82 25.19
C PHE A 124 -8.58 5.20 25.59
N PRO A 125 -9.44 6.21 25.82
CA PRO A 125 -9.01 7.60 26.09
C PRO A 125 -8.12 7.77 27.33
N ALA A 126 -8.12 6.80 28.26
CA ALA A 126 -7.21 6.78 29.41
C ALA A 126 -5.72 6.79 29.01
N PHE A 127 -5.39 6.46 27.78
CA PHE A 127 -4.03 6.46 27.24
C PHE A 127 -3.73 7.70 26.39
N GLU A 128 -4.52 8.79 26.52
CA GLU A 128 -4.25 10.05 25.84
C GLU A 128 -2.83 10.56 26.17
N GLY A 129 -2.10 11.01 25.13
CA GLY A 129 -0.70 11.42 25.25
C GLY A 129 0.34 10.29 25.08
N TYR A 130 -0.06 9.03 25.06
CA TYR A 130 0.86 7.88 24.93
C TYR A 130 1.01 7.37 23.50
N ASN A 131 0.73 8.17 22.45
CA ASN A 131 0.84 7.76 21.06
C ASN A 131 2.21 7.16 20.71
N LEU A 132 3.28 7.88 21.04
CA LEU A 132 4.65 7.47 20.74
C LEU A 132 5.08 6.24 21.56
N PRO A 133 4.87 6.18 22.89
CA PRO A 133 5.15 4.97 23.68
C PRO A 133 4.43 3.72 23.19
N ILE A 134 3.16 3.82 22.78
CA ILE A 134 2.37 2.70 22.25
C ILE A 134 2.96 2.22 20.91
N SER A 135 3.28 3.15 20.00
CA SER A 135 3.88 2.82 18.71
C SER A 135 5.24 2.13 18.86
N ILE A 136 6.10 2.66 19.73
CA ILE A 136 7.42 2.09 20.00
C ILE A 136 7.30 0.74 20.71
N GLY A 137 6.41 0.61 21.68
CA GLY A 137 6.15 -0.65 22.39
C GLY A 137 5.71 -1.74 21.41
N MET A 138 4.82 -1.42 20.49
CA MET A 138 4.39 -2.35 19.45
C MET A 138 5.52 -2.71 18.48
N LEU A 139 6.33 -1.74 18.05
CA LEU A 139 7.51 -1.97 17.20
C LEU A 139 8.48 -2.97 17.86
N ILE A 140 8.82 -2.75 19.13
CA ILE A 140 9.73 -3.61 19.87
C ILE A 140 9.14 -5.01 20.03
N LEU A 141 7.87 -5.10 20.47
CA LEU A 141 7.18 -6.37 20.66
C LEU A 141 7.20 -7.21 19.36
N LEU A 142 6.78 -6.63 18.24
CA LEU A 142 6.72 -7.31 16.95
C LEU A 142 8.11 -7.70 16.44
N SER A 143 9.11 -6.85 16.63
CA SER A 143 10.50 -7.16 16.27
C SER A 143 11.05 -8.34 17.06
N LEU A 144 10.81 -8.38 18.38
CA LEU A 144 11.22 -9.50 19.25
C LEU A 144 10.48 -10.80 18.88
N MET A 145 9.18 -10.72 18.60
CA MET A 145 8.39 -11.87 18.14
C MET A 145 8.93 -12.43 16.82
N ASN A 146 9.34 -11.57 15.89
CA ASN A 146 9.91 -11.97 14.61
C ASN A 146 11.30 -12.63 14.81
N ILE A 147 12.19 -12.06 15.63
CA ILE A 147 13.48 -12.65 15.99
C ILE A 147 13.29 -14.02 16.66
N ALA A 148 12.27 -14.15 17.52
CA ALA A 148 11.89 -15.42 18.14
C ALA A 148 11.32 -16.45 17.17
N GLY A 149 11.10 -16.08 15.89
CA GLY A 149 10.58 -16.97 14.86
C GLY A 149 9.11 -17.31 15.00
N LEU A 150 8.36 -16.50 15.73
CA LEU A 150 6.92 -16.67 15.85
C LEU A 150 6.25 -16.43 14.48
N LYS A 151 5.49 -17.41 14.02
CA LYS A 151 4.75 -17.35 12.76
C LYS A 151 3.32 -16.95 13.03
N THR A 152 2.80 -16.06 12.20
CA THR A 152 1.37 -15.75 12.21
C THR A 152 0.58 -16.98 11.80
N SER A 153 -0.42 -17.38 12.59
CA SER A 153 -1.28 -18.48 12.21
C SER A 153 -2.24 -18.07 11.10
N LYS A 154 -2.55 -19.01 10.18
CA LYS A 154 -3.56 -18.78 9.13
C LYS A 154 -4.90 -18.36 9.74
N MET A 155 -5.24 -18.90 10.90
CA MET A 155 -6.47 -18.60 11.63
C MET A 155 -6.51 -17.14 12.11
N PHE A 156 -5.38 -16.63 12.64
CA PHE A 156 -5.29 -15.24 13.06
C PHE A 156 -5.47 -14.29 11.87
N THR A 157 -4.81 -14.55 10.72
CA THR A 157 -4.95 -13.76 9.51
C THR A 157 -6.39 -13.74 9.00
N LEU A 158 -7.06 -14.89 8.99
CA LEU A 158 -8.46 -15.00 8.59
C LEU A 158 -9.37 -14.23 9.54
N THR A 159 -9.20 -14.40 10.86
CA THR A 159 -9.97 -13.68 11.87
C THR A 159 -9.80 -12.17 11.75
N ALA A 160 -8.56 -11.69 11.60
CA ALA A 160 -8.28 -10.27 11.40
C ALA A 160 -8.93 -9.73 10.10
N THR A 161 -8.94 -10.53 9.03
CA THR A 161 -9.58 -10.18 7.76
C THR A 161 -11.09 -10.04 7.92
N VAL A 162 -11.74 -11.00 8.56
CA VAL A 162 -13.19 -10.96 8.80
C VAL A 162 -13.55 -9.80 9.72
N ALA A 163 -12.82 -9.64 10.82
CA ALA A 163 -13.05 -8.59 11.81
C ALA A 163 -12.99 -7.17 11.21
N LYS A 164 -12.10 -6.94 10.25
CA LYS A 164 -12.01 -5.62 9.59
C LYS A 164 -13.08 -5.38 8.53
N LEU A 165 -13.52 -6.45 7.84
CA LEU A 165 -14.53 -6.31 6.78
C LEU A 165 -15.93 -6.09 7.34
N ILE A 166 -16.26 -6.66 8.49
CA ILE A 166 -17.59 -6.51 9.12
C ILE A 166 -17.98 -5.04 9.30
N PRO A 167 -17.21 -4.18 10.02
CA PRO A 167 -17.62 -2.78 10.22
C PRO A 167 -17.66 -2.00 8.93
N ILE A 168 -16.75 -2.27 7.97
CA ILE A 168 -16.68 -1.59 6.68
C ILE A 168 -17.92 -1.89 5.83
N VAL A 169 -18.28 -3.16 5.72
CA VAL A 169 -19.45 -3.59 4.95
C VAL A 169 -20.74 -3.10 5.60
N LEU A 170 -20.86 -3.25 6.92
CA LEU A 170 -22.03 -2.75 7.65
C LEU A 170 -22.19 -1.25 7.51
N PHE A 171 -21.12 -0.47 7.74
CA PHE A 171 -21.16 0.97 7.54
C PHE A 171 -21.59 1.33 6.12
N SER A 172 -21.01 0.68 5.11
CA SER A 172 -21.35 0.94 3.70
C SER A 172 -22.80 0.63 3.37
N LEU A 173 -23.35 -0.45 3.91
CA LEU A 173 -24.76 -0.79 3.75
C LEU A 173 -25.69 0.26 4.38
N PHE A 174 -25.39 0.68 5.61
CA PHE A 174 -26.18 1.74 6.28
C PHE A 174 -26.03 3.07 5.55
N ALA A 175 -24.82 3.43 5.08
CA ALA A 175 -24.56 4.67 4.36
C ALA A 175 -25.52 4.87 3.17
N ILE A 176 -25.85 3.79 2.43
CA ILE A 176 -26.77 3.85 1.27
C ILE A 176 -28.14 4.44 1.69
N PHE A 177 -28.63 4.10 2.86
CA PHE A 177 -29.93 4.59 3.34
C PHE A 177 -29.87 6.04 3.85
N PHE A 178 -28.71 6.48 4.35
CA PHE A 178 -28.57 7.80 4.97
C PHE A 178 -28.07 8.91 4.03
N ILE A 179 -27.47 8.58 2.88
CA ILE A 179 -26.91 9.56 1.94
C ILE A 179 -28.00 10.54 1.46
N SER A 180 -29.20 10.07 1.11
CA SER A 180 -30.30 10.93 0.66
C SER A 180 -30.71 11.93 1.73
N GLY A 181 -30.81 11.51 2.99
CA GLY A 181 -31.06 12.38 4.13
C GLY A 181 -29.97 13.43 4.33
N GLY A 182 -28.71 13.06 4.15
CA GLY A 182 -27.58 14.00 4.22
C GLY A 182 -27.60 15.04 3.11
N VAL A 183 -28.00 14.67 1.90
CA VAL A 183 -28.20 15.60 0.77
C VAL A 183 -29.31 16.60 1.13
N SER A 184 -30.45 16.13 1.64
CA SER A 184 -31.58 16.98 2.05
C SER A 184 -31.24 17.93 3.19
N LYS A 185 -30.31 17.56 4.08
CA LYS A 185 -29.77 18.41 5.16
C LYS A 185 -28.73 19.43 4.68
N GLY A 186 -28.31 19.40 3.41
CA GLY A 186 -27.29 20.30 2.87
C GLY A 186 -25.85 19.90 3.22
N ASN A 187 -25.59 18.68 3.74
CA ASN A 187 -24.27 18.24 4.16
C ASN A 187 -23.26 18.11 3.01
N PHE A 188 -23.76 18.11 1.76
CA PHE A 188 -22.94 18.09 0.53
C PHE A 188 -22.80 19.49 -0.10
N THR A 189 -23.24 20.55 0.59
CA THR A 189 -23.24 21.92 0.07
C THR A 189 -22.44 22.85 1.01
N PRO A 190 -21.52 23.69 0.48
CA PRO A 190 -21.11 23.71 -0.93
C PRO A 190 -20.32 22.45 -1.32
N PHE A 191 -20.47 22.00 -2.58
CA PHE A 191 -19.81 20.77 -3.04
C PHE A 191 -18.30 20.87 -3.03
N LEU A 192 -17.75 22.02 -3.47
CA LEU A 192 -16.32 22.33 -3.43
C LEU A 192 -16.04 23.30 -2.28
N GLN A 193 -15.15 22.89 -1.37
CA GLN A 193 -14.67 23.68 -0.26
C GLN A 193 -13.13 23.69 -0.32
N LEU A 194 -12.54 24.86 -0.53
CA LEU A 194 -11.09 25.01 -0.56
C LEU A 194 -10.61 25.65 0.73
N GLU A 195 -9.48 25.18 1.24
CA GLU A 195 -8.79 25.83 2.33
C GLU A 195 -8.24 27.20 1.86
N SER A 196 -8.40 28.24 2.69
CA SER A 196 -7.97 29.59 2.34
C SER A 196 -6.47 29.63 2.01
N GLY A 197 -6.14 30.21 0.85
CA GLY A 197 -4.76 30.33 0.39
C GLY A 197 -4.20 29.14 -0.36
N THR A 198 -4.98 28.06 -0.57
CA THR A 198 -4.57 26.90 -1.37
C THR A 198 -5.11 27.00 -2.80
N SER A 199 -4.32 26.51 -3.76
CA SER A 199 -4.81 26.37 -5.14
C SER A 199 -5.64 25.09 -5.30
N LEU A 200 -6.60 25.10 -6.24
CA LEU A 200 -7.40 23.92 -6.55
C LEU A 200 -6.50 22.72 -6.93
N PHE A 201 -5.43 22.95 -7.68
CA PHE A 201 -4.49 21.90 -8.09
C PHE A 201 -3.78 21.28 -6.88
N SER A 202 -3.29 22.09 -5.94
CA SER A 202 -2.64 21.59 -4.73
C SER A 202 -3.63 20.84 -3.83
N SER A 203 -4.86 21.34 -3.67
CA SER A 203 -5.89 20.66 -2.88
C SER A 203 -6.32 19.32 -3.50
N ILE A 204 -6.44 19.23 -4.83
CA ILE A 204 -6.70 17.95 -5.52
C ILE A 204 -5.54 16.99 -5.29
N SER A 205 -4.30 17.45 -5.47
CA SER A 205 -3.10 16.61 -5.36
C SER A 205 -2.90 16.07 -3.94
N SER A 206 -2.96 16.91 -2.92
CA SER A 206 -2.81 16.48 -1.53
C SER A 206 -3.95 15.55 -1.09
N THR A 207 -5.19 15.86 -1.47
CA THR A 207 -6.33 14.96 -1.24
C THR A 207 -6.13 13.62 -1.94
N ALA A 208 -5.64 13.62 -3.19
CA ALA A 208 -5.35 12.40 -3.94
C ALA A 208 -4.25 11.56 -3.28
N VAL A 209 -3.21 12.18 -2.70
CA VAL A 209 -2.16 11.49 -1.95
C VAL A 209 -2.72 10.78 -0.72
N TYR A 210 -3.58 11.43 0.08
CA TYR A 210 -4.25 10.79 1.21
C TYR A 210 -5.15 9.64 0.78
N ILE A 211 -5.92 9.81 -0.30
CA ILE A 211 -6.77 8.76 -0.85
C ILE A 211 -5.92 7.60 -1.37
N PHE A 212 -4.83 7.88 -2.08
CA PHE A 212 -3.93 6.87 -2.64
C PHE A 212 -3.30 6.01 -1.53
N TYR A 213 -2.97 6.58 -0.37
CA TYR A 213 -2.52 5.81 0.78
C TYR A 213 -3.53 4.72 1.18
N GLY A 214 -4.82 5.01 1.11
CA GLY A 214 -5.87 4.04 1.39
C GLY A 214 -5.90 2.85 0.42
N PHE A 215 -5.33 3.00 -0.78
CA PHE A 215 -5.24 1.93 -1.78
C PHE A 215 -3.91 1.17 -1.78
N ILE A 216 -2.93 1.57 -0.97
CA ILE A 216 -1.64 0.85 -0.87
C ILE A 216 -1.90 -0.61 -0.50
N GLY A 217 -1.16 -1.52 -1.14
CA GLY A 217 -1.34 -2.97 -1.04
C GLY A 217 -1.84 -3.60 -2.34
N PHE A 218 -2.34 -2.82 -3.29
CA PHE A 218 -2.79 -3.33 -4.59
C PHE A 218 -1.67 -4.04 -5.37
N GLU A 219 -0.44 -3.66 -5.13
CA GLU A 219 0.75 -4.26 -5.77
C GLU A 219 0.95 -5.73 -5.40
N THR A 220 0.43 -6.17 -4.26
CA THR A 220 0.51 -7.58 -3.84
C THR A 220 -0.25 -8.51 -4.78
N MET A 221 -1.24 -7.99 -5.51
CA MET A 221 -1.97 -8.75 -6.53
C MET A 221 -1.05 -9.21 -7.67
N SER A 222 -0.02 -8.44 -8.02
CA SER A 222 0.96 -8.86 -9.03
C SER A 222 1.82 -10.04 -8.57
N ILE A 223 2.07 -10.15 -7.26
CA ILE A 223 2.82 -11.26 -6.65
C ILE A 223 2.00 -12.55 -6.72
N VAL A 224 0.71 -12.46 -6.38
CA VAL A 224 -0.20 -13.62 -6.39
C VAL A 224 -0.58 -14.05 -7.80
N ALA A 225 -0.33 -13.21 -8.81
CA ALA A 225 -0.67 -13.49 -10.21
C ALA A 225 -0.09 -14.82 -10.71
N GLY A 226 1.16 -15.17 -10.34
CA GLY A 226 1.80 -16.43 -10.69
C GLY A 226 1.19 -17.67 -10.02
N GLU A 227 0.45 -17.49 -8.93
CA GLU A 227 -0.15 -18.56 -8.14
C GLU A 227 -1.67 -18.72 -8.39
N MET A 228 -2.20 -18.10 -9.45
CA MET A 228 -3.61 -18.15 -9.79
C MET A 228 -3.93 -19.27 -10.78
N ARG A 229 -5.11 -19.87 -10.63
CA ARG A 229 -5.68 -20.75 -11.66
C ARG A 229 -6.10 -19.93 -12.87
N ASN A 230 -5.83 -20.40 -14.08
CA ASN A 230 -6.12 -19.72 -15.34
C ASN A 230 -5.71 -18.23 -15.29
N PRO A 231 -4.41 -17.96 -15.07
CA PRO A 231 -3.94 -16.62 -14.74
C PRO A 231 -4.28 -15.59 -15.83
N GLU A 232 -4.27 -15.97 -17.11
CA GLU A 232 -4.62 -15.08 -18.24
C GLU A 232 -6.00 -14.39 -18.10
N LYS A 233 -6.98 -15.11 -17.52
CA LYS A 233 -8.34 -14.59 -17.31
C LYS A 233 -8.53 -14.04 -15.91
N ASN A 234 -7.97 -14.71 -14.91
CA ASN A 234 -8.30 -14.44 -13.52
C ASN A 234 -7.47 -13.30 -12.93
N VAL A 235 -6.22 -13.08 -13.37
CA VAL A 235 -5.39 -11.96 -12.87
C VAL A 235 -6.05 -10.61 -13.12
N PRO A 236 -6.37 -10.22 -14.38
CA PRO A 236 -6.97 -8.90 -14.62
C PRO A 236 -8.33 -8.75 -13.93
N ARG A 237 -9.14 -9.81 -13.91
CA ARG A 237 -10.46 -9.77 -13.26
C ARG A 237 -10.35 -9.62 -11.74
N ALA A 238 -9.39 -10.31 -11.11
CA ALA A 238 -9.18 -10.20 -9.67
C ALA A 238 -8.64 -8.82 -9.27
N ILE A 239 -7.72 -8.26 -10.05
CA ILE A 239 -7.21 -6.90 -9.85
C ILE A 239 -8.34 -5.88 -9.98
N LEU A 240 -9.02 -5.87 -11.12
CA LEU A 240 -10.11 -4.92 -11.35
C LEU A 240 -11.25 -5.12 -10.37
N GLY A 241 -11.61 -6.37 -10.07
CA GLY A 241 -12.68 -6.70 -9.12
C GLY A 241 -12.37 -6.24 -7.71
N SER A 242 -11.16 -6.53 -7.19
CA SER A 242 -10.78 -6.12 -5.83
C SER A 242 -10.71 -4.60 -5.69
N ILE A 243 -10.08 -3.90 -6.64
CA ILE A 243 -9.97 -2.44 -6.61
C ILE A 243 -11.36 -1.80 -6.76
N SER A 244 -12.22 -2.31 -7.66
CA SER A 244 -13.59 -1.79 -7.82
C SER A 244 -14.40 -1.95 -6.54
N ILE A 245 -14.37 -3.12 -5.90
CA ILE A 245 -15.09 -3.37 -4.65
C ILE A 245 -14.58 -2.44 -3.55
N VAL A 246 -13.27 -2.33 -3.37
CA VAL A 246 -12.68 -1.43 -2.36
C VAL A 246 -13.04 0.03 -2.65
N SER A 247 -12.99 0.45 -3.92
CA SER A 247 -13.35 1.82 -4.31
C SER A 247 -14.80 2.15 -3.97
N VAL A 248 -15.72 1.23 -4.25
CA VAL A 248 -17.13 1.40 -3.90
C VAL A 248 -17.32 1.48 -2.39
N LEU A 249 -16.69 0.59 -1.62
CA LEU A 249 -16.74 0.63 -0.15
C LEU A 249 -16.19 1.94 0.40
N TYR A 250 -15.05 2.40 -0.11
CA TYR A 250 -14.43 3.65 0.32
C TYR A 250 -15.29 4.87 -0.04
N MET A 251 -15.85 4.91 -1.24
CA MET A 251 -16.79 5.98 -1.63
C MET A 251 -18.01 6.00 -0.73
N LEU A 252 -18.59 4.84 -0.40
CA LEU A 252 -19.74 4.75 0.50
C LEU A 252 -19.37 5.19 1.93
N ILE A 253 -18.18 4.83 2.43
CA ILE A 253 -17.72 5.27 3.76
C ILE A 253 -17.56 6.79 3.81
N ILE A 254 -16.86 7.39 2.83
CA ILE A 254 -16.67 8.84 2.80
C ILE A 254 -18.00 9.55 2.59
N ALA A 255 -18.83 9.11 1.62
CA ALA A 255 -20.13 9.72 1.38
C ALA A 255 -21.08 9.59 2.58
N GLY A 256 -21.10 8.42 3.24
CA GLY A 256 -21.88 8.21 4.46
C GLY A 256 -21.41 9.08 5.63
N THR A 257 -20.10 9.22 5.79
CA THR A 257 -19.51 10.10 6.81
C THR A 257 -19.88 11.57 6.54
N ILE A 258 -19.84 12.03 5.28
CA ILE A 258 -20.29 13.37 4.89
C ILE A 258 -21.79 13.52 5.12
N ALA A 259 -22.58 12.53 4.76
CA ALA A 259 -24.06 12.55 4.92
C ALA A 259 -24.49 12.72 6.38
N MET A 260 -23.76 12.10 7.31
CA MET A 260 -24.07 12.20 8.75
C MET A 260 -23.51 13.45 9.39
N LEU A 261 -22.24 13.77 9.14
CA LEU A 261 -21.51 14.79 9.88
C LEU A 261 -21.42 16.14 9.15
N GLY A 262 -21.45 16.17 7.81
CA GLY A 262 -21.18 17.38 7.03
C GLY A 262 -19.89 18.06 7.47
N GLY A 263 -19.91 19.39 7.70
CA GLY A 263 -18.75 20.14 8.17
C GLY A 263 -18.20 19.73 9.55
N ARG A 264 -18.99 19.01 10.37
CA ARG A 264 -18.52 18.48 11.67
C ARG A 264 -17.42 17.43 11.54
N ILE A 265 -17.19 16.89 10.34
CA ILE A 265 -16.02 16.02 10.06
C ILE A 265 -14.73 16.68 10.52
N MET A 266 -14.62 18.00 10.41
CA MET A 266 -13.42 18.77 10.80
C MET A 266 -13.22 18.86 12.31
N GLN A 267 -14.24 18.58 13.11
CA GLN A 267 -14.25 18.74 14.57
C GLN A 267 -13.99 17.43 15.32
N THR A 268 -13.86 16.32 14.61
CA THR A 268 -13.67 14.99 15.21
C THR A 268 -12.39 14.31 14.75
N GLY A 269 -11.72 13.60 15.69
CA GLY A 269 -10.57 12.74 15.39
C GLY A 269 -10.95 11.36 14.87
N ALA A 270 -12.25 10.99 14.91
CA ALA A 270 -12.76 9.67 14.56
C ALA A 270 -14.04 9.74 13.69
N PRO A 271 -14.01 10.40 12.51
CA PRO A 271 -15.21 10.73 11.76
C PRO A 271 -16.05 9.53 11.31
N VAL A 272 -15.42 8.40 10.97
CA VAL A 272 -16.15 7.18 10.59
C VAL A 272 -16.90 6.60 11.79
N GLN A 273 -16.26 6.60 12.95
CA GLN A 273 -16.84 6.12 14.20
C GLN A 273 -18.05 6.97 14.60
N ASP A 274 -17.90 8.30 14.60
CA ASP A 274 -18.95 9.23 14.98
C ASP A 274 -20.14 9.18 14.00
N ALA A 275 -19.85 9.11 12.69
CA ALA A 275 -20.90 8.93 11.69
C ALA A 275 -21.68 7.63 11.91
N PHE A 276 -21.01 6.54 12.30
CA PHE A 276 -21.68 5.27 12.54
C PHE A 276 -22.52 5.27 13.82
N VAL A 277 -22.06 6.00 14.85
CA VAL A 277 -22.88 6.25 16.04
C VAL A 277 -24.17 6.98 15.67
N GLU A 278 -24.11 7.99 14.79
CA GLU A 278 -25.32 8.68 14.32
C GLU A 278 -26.23 7.81 13.46
N MET A 279 -25.70 6.79 12.77
CA MET A 279 -26.50 5.87 11.96
C MET A 279 -27.22 4.81 12.79
N ILE A 280 -26.53 4.17 13.74
CA ILE A 280 -27.02 2.96 14.43
C ILE A 280 -27.01 3.07 15.96
N GLY A 281 -26.71 4.25 16.50
CA GLY A 281 -26.60 4.49 17.93
C GLY A 281 -25.23 4.12 18.54
N PRO A 282 -25.13 4.08 19.88
CA PRO A 282 -23.85 3.95 20.61
C PRO A 282 -23.01 2.71 20.25
N ILE A 283 -23.62 1.64 19.74
CA ILE A 283 -22.94 0.42 19.32
C ILE A 283 -22.01 0.65 18.11
N GLY A 284 -22.25 1.71 17.33
CA GLY A 284 -21.46 2.05 16.16
C GLY A 284 -19.99 2.34 16.50
N ALA A 285 -19.73 3.02 17.62
CA ALA A 285 -18.37 3.36 18.05
C ALA A 285 -17.50 2.11 18.31
N PRO A 286 -17.86 1.19 19.21
CA PRO A 286 -17.03 0.02 19.48
C PRO A 286 -16.88 -0.88 18.25
N LEU A 287 -17.91 -0.98 17.42
CA LEU A 287 -17.84 -1.82 16.21
C LEU A 287 -16.75 -1.36 15.26
N VAL A 288 -16.66 -0.05 14.98
CA VAL A 288 -15.62 0.54 14.13
C VAL A 288 -14.26 0.47 14.82
N SER A 289 -14.17 0.85 16.10
CA SER A 289 -12.91 0.94 16.82
C SER A 289 -12.23 -0.40 16.99
N TYR A 290 -12.94 -1.42 17.47
CA TYR A 290 -12.38 -2.76 17.64
C TYR A 290 -12.06 -3.41 16.28
N GLY A 291 -12.92 -3.22 15.27
CA GLY A 291 -12.65 -3.68 13.92
C GLY A 291 -11.38 -3.06 13.34
N ALA A 292 -11.20 -1.75 13.49
CA ALA A 292 -10.01 -1.03 13.06
C ALA A 292 -8.75 -1.47 13.83
N LEU A 293 -8.84 -1.61 15.17
CA LEU A 293 -7.72 -2.09 15.99
C LEU A 293 -7.23 -3.47 15.56
N ILE A 294 -8.14 -4.44 15.41
CA ILE A 294 -7.80 -5.80 14.98
C ILE A 294 -7.20 -5.77 13.57
N SER A 295 -7.79 -4.98 12.66
CA SER A 295 -7.29 -4.80 11.31
C SER A 295 -5.85 -4.30 11.29
N ILE A 296 -5.60 -3.16 11.97
CA ILE A 296 -4.29 -2.51 11.93
C ILE A 296 -3.25 -3.33 12.70
N ALA A 297 -3.62 -3.98 13.79
CA ALA A 297 -2.75 -4.92 14.48
C ALA A 297 -2.33 -6.08 13.58
N GLY A 298 -3.28 -6.69 12.86
CA GLY A 298 -3.01 -7.77 11.91
C GLY A 298 -2.06 -7.35 10.79
N LEU A 299 -2.24 -6.15 10.24
CA LEU A 299 -1.34 -5.59 9.23
C LEU A 299 0.06 -5.34 9.79
N ASN A 300 0.17 -4.76 10.99
CA ASN A 300 1.47 -4.54 11.63
C ASN A 300 2.24 -5.84 11.88
N ILE A 301 1.55 -6.92 12.25
CA ILE A 301 2.17 -8.25 12.38
C ILE A 301 2.69 -8.72 11.01
N GLY A 302 1.91 -8.57 9.94
CA GLY A 302 2.32 -8.90 8.58
C GLY A 302 3.56 -8.10 8.14
N GLU A 303 3.53 -6.78 8.30
CA GLU A 303 4.63 -5.89 7.94
C GLU A 303 5.89 -6.16 8.75
N SER A 304 5.78 -6.47 10.03
CA SER A 304 6.95 -6.81 10.86
C SER A 304 7.75 -7.99 10.31
N ILE A 305 7.09 -8.88 9.58
CA ILE A 305 7.70 -10.02 8.92
C ILE A 305 8.19 -9.66 7.51
N MET A 306 7.37 -8.94 6.74
CA MET A 306 7.64 -8.63 5.33
C MET A 306 8.76 -7.61 5.16
N VAL A 307 8.76 -6.54 5.94
CA VAL A 307 9.70 -5.42 5.82
C VAL A 307 11.17 -5.85 5.96
N PRO A 308 11.59 -6.58 7.02
CA PRO A 308 12.97 -7.04 7.12
C PRO A 308 13.34 -8.06 6.04
N ARG A 309 12.39 -8.93 5.63
CA ARG A 309 12.64 -9.90 4.57
C ARG A 309 12.85 -9.25 3.21
N PHE A 310 12.22 -8.10 2.96
CA PHE A 310 12.51 -7.32 1.76
C PHE A 310 13.98 -6.86 1.76
N GLY A 311 14.47 -6.31 2.87
CA GLY A 311 15.89 -5.93 3.02
C GLY A 311 16.85 -7.12 2.88
N ALA A 312 16.50 -8.27 3.45
CA ALA A 312 17.28 -9.50 3.30
C ALA A 312 17.31 -9.99 1.84
N ALA A 313 16.18 -9.95 1.13
CA ALA A 313 16.12 -10.32 -0.28
C ALA A 313 17.01 -9.43 -1.18
N LEU A 314 17.18 -8.14 -0.85
CA LEU A 314 18.12 -7.27 -1.56
C LEU A 314 19.59 -7.71 -1.33
N ALA A 315 19.91 -8.27 -0.16
CA ALA A 315 21.24 -8.82 0.10
C ALA A 315 21.46 -10.15 -0.64
N ASP A 316 20.44 -11.01 -0.71
CA ASP A 316 20.52 -12.26 -1.49
C ASP A 316 20.73 -11.99 -2.98
N GLU A 317 20.17 -10.90 -3.52
CA GLU A 317 20.41 -10.41 -4.88
C GLU A 317 21.75 -9.64 -5.04
N LYS A 318 22.61 -9.64 -3.99
CA LYS A 318 23.92 -8.96 -3.96
C LYS A 318 23.85 -7.43 -4.17
N LEU A 319 22.71 -6.84 -3.84
CA LEU A 319 22.51 -5.39 -3.89
C LEU A 319 22.92 -4.71 -2.57
N LEU A 320 22.84 -5.42 -1.47
CA LEU A 320 23.24 -5.00 -0.13
C LEU A 320 24.27 -5.99 0.47
N PRO A 321 24.99 -5.61 1.55
CA PRO A 321 25.90 -6.51 2.22
C PRO A 321 25.25 -7.82 2.64
N GLU A 322 25.94 -8.94 2.40
CA GLU A 322 25.42 -10.31 2.66
C GLU A 322 24.96 -10.54 4.12
N GLY A 323 25.50 -9.74 5.05
CA GLY A 323 25.11 -9.80 6.47
C GLY A 323 23.61 -9.60 6.71
N LEU A 324 22.91 -8.77 5.88
CA LEU A 324 21.48 -8.54 6.00
C LEU A 324 20.64 -9.78 5.64
N GLY A 325 21.14 -10.62 4.74
CA GLY A 325 20.48 -11.86 4.33
C GLY A 325 20.63 -13.00 5.33
N LYS A 326 21.61 -12.93 6.27
CA LYS A 326 21.88 -14.00 7.23
C LYS A 326 20.72 -14.17 8.21
N THR A 327 20.23 -15.41 8.33
CA THR A 327 19.16 -15.78 9.22
C THR A 327 19.68 -16.54 10.46
N ASN A 328 18.96 -16.43 11.56
CA ASN A 328 19.20 -17.23 12.76
C ASN A 328 18.64 -18.68 12.60
N SER A 329 18.79 -19.51 13.63
CA SER A 329 18.27 -20.89 13.65
C SER A 329 16.74 -21.01 13.45
N LYS A 330 16.02 -19.91 13.56
CA LYS A 330 14.56 -19.82 13.36
C LYS A 330 14.17 -19.18 12.02
N ASN A 331 15.11 -19.05 11.08
CA ASN A 331 14.94 -18.41 9.78
C ASN A 331 14.49 -16.94 9.85
N ALA A 332 14.92 -16.21 10.89
CA ALA A 332 14.68 -14.78 11.01
C ALA A 332 15.93 -13.97 10.62
N PRO A 333 15.86 -12.98 9.71
CA PRO A 333 16.98 -12.15 9.31
C PRO A 333 17.24 -11.05 10.34
N VAL A 334 17.94 -11.40 11.43
CA VAL A 334 18.07 -10.56 12.64
C VAL A 334 18.63 -9.17 12.35
N ILE A 335 19.68 -9.08 11.51
CA ILE A 335 20.29 -7.79 11.17
C ILE A 335 19.29 -6.90 10.41
N ALA A 336 18.58 -7.47 9.43
CA ALA A 336 17.55 -6.73 8.70
C ALA A 336 16.38 -6.29 9.60
N ILE A 337 15.99 -7.11 10.60
CA ILE A 337 14.97 -6.74 11.59
C ILE A 337 15.43 -5.54 12.42
N ILE A 338 16.66 -5.57 12.92
CA ILE A 338 17.21 -4.48 13.74
C ILE A 338 17.32 -3.19 12.93
N ILE A 339 17.87 -3.25 11.71
CA ILE A 339 18.03 -2.08 10.86
C ILE A 339 16.68 -1.49 10.47
N SER A 340 15.72 -2.32 10.03
CA SER A 340 14.36 -1.86 9.71
C SER A 340 13.68 -1.27 10.95
N GLY A 341 13.87 -1.89 12.12
CA GLY A 341 13.34 -1.41 13.39
C GLY A 341 13.91 -0.05 13.81
N ILE A 342 15.22 0.16 13.65
CA ILE A 342 15.87 1.46 13.92
C ILE A 342 15.31 2.54 12.98
N PHE A 343 15.19 2.27 11.68
CA PHE A 343 14.62 3.22 10.73
C PHE A 343 13.14 3.53 11.06
N ALA A 344 12.34 2.51 11.38
CA ALA A 344 10.96 2.72 11.79
C ALA A 344 10.86 3.54 13.07
N PHE A 345 11.74 3.30 14.05
CA PHE A 345 11.82 4.07 15.29
C PHE A 345 12.14 5.56 15.02
N LEU A 346 13.15 5.84 14.20
CA LEU A 346 13.51 7.23 13.85
C LEU A 346 12.36 7.95 13.12
N LEU A 347 11.63 7.24 12.24
CA LEU A 347 10.46 7.78 11.57
C LEU A 347 9.33 8.08 12.55
N LEU A 348 9.09 7.23 13.54
CA LEU A 348 8.09 7.46 14.58
C LEU A 348 8.40 8.70 15.43
N LEU A 349 9.69 9.03 15.64
CA LEU A 349 10.09 10.24 16.36
C LEU A 349 9.85 11.51 15.53
N SER A 350 9.85 11.40 14.19
CA SER A 350 9.86 12.54 13.28
C SER A 350 8.48 12.95 12.76
N GLY A 351 7.46 12.10 12.86
CA GLY A 351 6.22 12.34 12.17
C GLY A 351 4.95 11.77 12.78
N SER A 352 3.83 12.44 12.44
CA SER A 352 2.48 11.92 12.70
C SER A 352 2.12 10.80 11.71
N PHE A 353 1.05 10.07 12.01
CA PHE A 353 0.49 9.10 11.08
C PHE A 353 0.27 9.70 9.68
N GLU A 354 -0.29 10.91 9.61
CA GLU A 354 -0.63 11.57 8.35
C GLU A 354 0.62 11.91 7.53
N SER A 355 1.68 12.43 8.16
CA SER A 355 2.94 12.74 7.47
C SER A 355 3.64 11.48 6.97
N LEU A 356 3.68 10.42 7.79
CA LEU A 356 4.26 9.14 7.39
C LEU A 356 3.46 8.48 6.26
N ALA A 357 2.12 8.57 6.29
CA ALA A 357 1.25 8.10 5.23
C ALA A 357 1.56 8.81 3.90
N THR A 358 1.67 10.14 3.92
CA THR A 358 2.02 10.95 2.73
C THR A 358 3.42 10.58 2.21
N PHE A 359 4.42 10.48 3.08
CA PHE A 359 5.76 10.05 2.68
C PHE A 359 5.76 8.67 2.02
N SER A 360 5.02 7.72 2.57
CA SER A 360 4.94 6.38 1.99
C SER A 360 4.39 6.39 0.56
N VAL A 361 3.41 7.26 0.26
CA VAL A 361 2.86 7.41 -1.09
C VAL A 361 3.88 7.99 -2.05
N VAL A 362 4.53 9.11 -1.69
CA VAL A 362 5.51 9.78 -2.55
C VAL A 362 6.65 8.84 -2.91
N PHE A 363 7.21 8.14 -1.92
CA PHE A 363 8.30 7.18 -2.16
C PHE A 363 7.87 5.99 -3.01
N ARG A 364 6.60 5.54 -2.93
CA ARG A 364 6.09 4.44 -3.76
C ARG A 364 6.06 4.78 -5.25
N PHE A 365 5.87 6.03 -5.61
CA PHE A 365 5.89 6.43 -7.01
C PHE A 365 7.27 6.25 -7.67
N PHE A 366 8.36 6.30 -6.88
CA PHE A 366 9.68 5.91 -7.39
C PHE A 366 9.80 4.42 -7.75
N GLN A 367 8.87 3.59 -7.31
CA GLN A 367 8.74 2.20 -7.75
C GLN A 367 7.72 2.06 -8.89
N TYR A 368 6.56 2.70 -8.77
CA TYR A 368 5.46 2.51 -9.71
C TYR A 368 5.74 3.13 -11.07
N ILE A 369 6.37 4.32 -11.12
CA ILE A 369 6.71 5.00 -12.37
C ILE A 369 7.68 4.16 -13.22
N PRO A 370 8.85 3.72 -12.70
CA PRO A 370 9.73 2.84 -13.46
C PRO A 370 9.06 1.53 -13.88
N THR A 371 8.23 0.94 -13.01
CA THR A 371 7.55 -0.32 -13.32
C THR A 371 6.50 -0.14 -14.42
N ALA A 372 5.74 0.95 -14.42
CA ALA A 372 4.80 1.25 -15.50
C ALA A 372 5.52 1.48 -16.84
N LEU A 373 6.65 2.19 -16.82
CA LEU A 373 7.51 2.36 -18.00
C LEU A 373 8.17 1.05 -18.45
N ALA A 374 8.49 0.16 -17.51
CA ALA A 374 9.05 -1.16 -17.81
C ALA A 374 8.07 -2.01 -18.65
N ALA A 375 6.75 -1.89 -18.43
CA ALA A 375 5.75 -2.57 -19.27
C ALA A 375 5.93 -2.23 -20.75
N ILE A 376 6.17 -0.95 -21.08
CA ILE A 376 6.39 -0.51 -22.48
C ILE A 376 7.70 -1.09 -23.02
N LYS A 377 8.77 -1.06 -22.23
CA LYS A 377 10.09 -1.49 -22.70
C LYS A 377 10.20 -3.01 -22.83
N LEU A 378 9.62 -3.76 -21.90
CA LEU A 378 9.60 -5.22 -21.94
C LEU A 378 8.81 -5.76 -23.14
N ARG A 379 7.71 -5.08 -23.55
CA ARG A 379 7.00 -5.42 -24.78
C ARG A 379 7.90 -5.37 -26.02
N LYS A 380 8.78 -4.37 -26.09
CA LYS A 380 9.73 -4.21 -27.21
C LYS A 380 10.90 -5.19 -27.13
N MET A 381 11.35 -5.52 -25.91
CA MET A 381 12.47 -6.45 -25.71
C MET A 381 12.07 -7.91 -25.92
N TYR A 382 10.83 -8.25 -25.60
CA TYR A 382 10.31 -9.63 -25.70
C TYR A 382 9.01 -9.70 -26.50
N PRO A 383 9.05 -9.38 -27.82
CA PRO A 383 7.84 -9.27 -28.65
C PRO A 383 7.06 -10.58 -28.75
N ASP A 384 7.77 -11.71 -28.76
CA ASP A 384 7.21 -13.07 -28.95
C ASP A 384 6.81 -13.75 -27.62
N LYS A 385 7.15 -13.14 -26.47
CA LYS A 385 6.80 -13.71 -25.16
C LYS A 385 5.31 -13.56 -24.91
N LYS A 386 4.63 -14.71 -24.78
CA LYS A 386 3.22 -14.75 -24.34
C LYS A 386 3.17 -14.39 -22.86
N VAL A 387 2.63 -13.23 -22.54
CA VAL A 387 2.37 -12.82 -21.15
C VAL A 387 0.94 -13.18 -20.78
N THR A 388 0.73 -13.46 -19.49
CA THR A 388 -0.55 -13.81 -18.91
C THR A 388 -1.63 -12.75 -19.14
N PHE A 389 -1.22 -11.48 -19.07
CA PHE A 389 -2.09 -10.32 -19.29
C PHE A 389 -1.29 -9.23 -19.98
N ARG A 390 -1.91 -8.55 -20.93
CA ARG A 390 -1.34 -7.38 -21.62
C ARG A 390 -2.31 -6.21 -21.51
N VAL A 391 -1.81 -5.10 -20.98
CA VAL A 391 -2.61 -3.86 -20.84
C VAL A 391 -3.09 -3.39 -22.23
N PRO A 392 -4.39 -3.07 -22.40
CA PRO A 392 -4.93 -2.62 -23.66
C PRO A 392 -4.39 -1.25 -24.05
N PHE A 393 -4.67 -0.84 -25.30
CA PHE A 393 -4.26 0.45 -25.89
C PHE A 393 -2.73 0.68 -25.93
N GLY A 394 -1.92 -0.37 -25.92
CA GLY A 394 -0.47 -0.28 -26.08
C GLY A 394 0.21 0.57 -24.99
N PRO A 395 1.01 1.60 -25.36
CA PRO A 395 1.72 2.43 -24.38
C PRO A 395 0.84 3.50 -23.71
N VAL A 396 -0.39 3.71 -24.17
CA VAL A 396 -1.25 4.83 -23.72
C VAL A 396 -1.54 4.73 -22.22
N ILE A 397 -1.96 3.57 -21.75
CA ILE A 397 -2.27 3.38 -20.33
C ILE A 397 -1.04 3.53 -19.41
N PRO A 398 0.11 2.89 -19.68
CA PRO A 398 1.32 3.14 -18.90
C PRO A 398 1.75 4.61 -18.89
N VAL A 399 1.71 5.30 -20.04
CA VAL A 399 2.06 6.74 -20.11
C VAL A 399 1.07 7.58 -19.31
N LEU A 400 -0.23 7.33 -19.45
CA LEU A 400 -1.26 8.04 -18.68
C LEU A 400 -1.08 7.84 -17.17
N ALA A 401 -0.83 6.59 -16.73
CA ALA A 401 -0.56 6.29 -15.32
C ALA A 401 0.66 7.07 -14.79
N VAL A 402 1.73 7.15 -15.57
CA VAL A 402 2.94 7.92 -15.21
C VAL A 402 2.65 9.41 -15.14
N VAL A 403 1.98 9.99 -16.15
CA VAL A 403 1.66 11.42 -16.18
C VAL A 403 0.79 11.82 -15.01
N VAL A 404 -0.29 11.07 -14.73
CA VAL A 404 -1.18 11.36 -13.60
C VAL A 404 -0.44 11.21 -12.26
N SER A 405 0.45 10.22 -12.14
CA SER A 405 1.28 10.02 -10.94
C SER A 405 2.21 11.22 -10.71
N ILE A 406 2.86 11.71 -11.76
CA ILE A 406 3.75 12.89 -11.67
C ILE A 406 2.94 14.14 -11.29
N LEU A 407 1.77 14.37 -11.91
CA LEU A 407 0.91 15.50 -11.59
C LEU A 407 0.44 15.47 -10.13
N MET A 408 0.09 14.28 -9.64
CA MET A 408 -0.34 14.10 -8.25
C MET A 408 0.77 14.46 -7.26
N ILE A 409 2.02 14.04 -7.51
CA ILE A 409 3.15 14.38 -6.65
C ILE A 409 3.53 15.86 -6.77
N ALA A 410 3.53 16.41 -7.99
CA ALA A 410 3.95 17.79 -8.24
C ALA A 410 3.02 18.84 -7.61
N GLY A 411 1.74 18.52 -7.44
CA GLY A 411 0.76 19.40 -6.80
C GLY A 411 0.69 19.25 -5.27
N ASP A 412 1.32 18.22 -4.70
CA ASP A 412 1.42 18.02 -3.27
C ASP A 412 2.47 18.95 -2.63
N ASN A 413 2.74 18.80 -1.36
CA ASN A 413 3.72 19.60 -0.64
C ASN A 413 5.12 19.43 -1.25
N LEU A 414 5.74 20.55 -1.65
CA LEU A 414 7.11 20.58 -2.21
C LEU A 414 8.12 19.86 -1.31
N MET A 415 7.96 19.93 0.01
CA MET A 415 8.86 19.27 0.95
C MET A 415 8.83 17.75 0.83
N ASN A 416 7.66 17.16 0.54
CA ASN A 416 7.54 15.72 0.31
C ASN A 416 8.30 15.28 -0.95
N PHE A 417 8.25 16.09 -1.99
CA PHE A 417 9.04 15.86 -3.21
C PHE A 417 10.55 15.98 -2.95
N VAL A 418 10.98 16.99 -2.17
CA VAL A 418 12.39 17.17 -1.77
C VAL A 418 12.88 15.95 -1.00
N TRP A 419 12.14 15.44 -0.04
CA TRP A 419 12.51 14.23 0.69
C TRP A 419 12.59 12.99 -0.22
N GLY A 420 11.68 12.86 -1.17
CA GLY A 420 11.75 11.79 -2.18
C GLY A 420 13.02 11.90 -3.04
N ALA A 421 13.38 13.11 -3.48
CA ALA A 421 14.60 13.37 -4.24
C ALA A 421 15.86 13.09 -3.41
N ILE A 422 15.89 13.47 -2.13
CA ILE A 422 16.99 13.14 -1.20
C ILE A 422 17.12 11.62 -1.08
N GLY A 423 16.01 10.90 -0.91
CA GLY A 423 16.01 9.44 -0.87
C GLY A 423 16.61 8.82 -2.13
N LEU A 424 16.27 9.36 -3.32
CA LEU A 424 16.82 8.91 -4.59
C LEU A 424 18.35 9.19 -4.69
N VAL A 425 18.81 10.37 -4.23
CA VAL A 425 20.22 10.71 -4.19
C VAL A 425 21.00 9.77 -3.25
N ILE A 426 20.44 9.49 -2.06
CA ILE A 426 21.04 8.55 -1.11
C ILE A 426 21.12 7.14 -1.73
N ALA A 427 20.01 6.63 -2.31
CA ALA A 427 20.00 5.33 -2.95
C ALA A 427 21.01 5.25 -4.10
N SER A 428 21.10 6.29 -4.93
CA SER A 428 22.09 6.39 -6.01
C SER A 428 23.54 6.42 -5.48
N GLY A 429 23.79 7.14 -4.39
CA GLY A 429 25.09 7.13 -3.71
C GLY A 429 25.49 5.75 -3.21
N LEU A 430 24.55 5.04 -2.58
CA LEU A 430 24.77 3.67 -2.13
C LEU A 430 25.09 2.71 -3.28
N TYR A 431 24.49 2.91 -4.46
CA TYR A 431 24.82 2.12 -5.64
C TYR A 431 26.31 2.24 -5.98
N PHE A 432 26.86 3.45 -6.02
CA PHE A 432 28.27 3.66 -6.32
C PHE A 432 29.20 3.11 -5.24
N VAL A 433 28.80 3.19 -3.96
CA VAL A 433 29.57 2.61 -2.85
C VAL A 433 29.64 1.08 -2.96
N PHE A 434 28.53 0.40 -3.24
CA PHE A 434 28.50 -1.06 -3.27
C PHE A 434 28.90 -1.67 -4.62
N HIS A 435 28.83 -0.90 -5.73
CA HIS A 435 29.07 -1.42 -7.08
C HIS A 435 30.15 -0.65 -7.86
N GLY A 436 30.77 0.34 -7.26
CA GLY A 436 31.81 1.18 -7.91
C GLY A 436 32.97 0.38 -8.49
N ASP A 437 33.47 -0.63 -7.77
CA ASP A 437 34.57 -1.49 -8.23
C ASP A 437 34.23 -2.30 -9.49
N LYS A 438 32.98 -2.69 -9.68
CA LYS A 438 32.52 -3.40 -10.89
C LYS A 438 32.49 -2.49 -12.11
N LEU A 439 32.17 -1.22 -11.92
CA LEU A 439 32.14 -0.22 -13.00
C LEU A 439 33.57 0.11 -13.50
N HIS A 440 34.56 0.14 -12.61
CA HIS A 440 35.96 0.31 -12.99
C HIS A 440 36.52 -0.88 -13.75
N LYS A 441 36.19 -2.10 -13.36
CA LYS A 441 36.63 -3.33 -14.05
C LYS A 441 36.02 -3.51 -15.44
N SER A 442 34.73 -3.08 -15.63
CA SER A 442 34.09 -3.14 -16.95
C SER A 442 34.67 -2.15 -17.97
N LYS A 443 35.25 -1.04 -17.53
CA LYS A 443 35.93 -0.06 -18.40
C LYS A 443 37.39 -0.42 -18.71
N ALA A 444 37.95 -1.41 -18.02
CA ALA A 444 39.36 -1.82 -18.14
C ALA A 444 39.58 -3.04 -19.06
N LEU A 445 38.55 -3.58 -19.68
CA LEU A 445 38.68 -4.60 -20.73
C LEU A 445 38.86 -3.91 -22.08
N PRO A 446 40.03 -3.99 -22.72
CA PRO A 446 40.21 -3.49 -24.08
C PRO A 446 39.43 -4.41 -25.07
N HIS A 447 38.91 -3.80 -26.10
CA HIS A 447 38.21 -4.40 -27.25
C HIS A 447 39.02 -5.48 -27.95
#